data_d7ed1394e8e19c352c2e0751c5e47f4c
#
_entry.id   d7ed1394e8e19c352c2e0751c5e47f4c
#
_cell.length_a   1.000
_cell.length_b   1.000
_cell.length_c   1.000
_cell.angle_alpha   90.00
_cell.angle_beta   90.00
_cell.angle_gamma   90.00
#
_symmetry.space_group_name_H-M   'P 1'
#
loop_
_entity.id
_entity.type
_entity.pdbx_description
1 polymer ?
#
loop_
_entity_poly.entity_id
_entity_poly.type
_entity_poly.pdbx_seq_one_letter_code
_entity_poly.pdbx_strand_id
1 'polypeptide(L)'
;IQNTRLELKRLAPPQTVMLAKNKGLVVNPSLPNLSLTHPATSTLTTEPKVPKPKPEQTIAPIEKNLKLDPVVTPKVPPKEGNNTLKIESVNLVETSPEVIEDPSLVQQLGLNVRKIVIDPGHGSKDPGAVSSFGKEKSVVLSLSKILRDLLINKGYDVRMTRETDRFIPLQNRPEFANDQTADLFLSIHANANKNPKASGIETYYLALASDTSASETASRENIGASYSIQELDLLVSKILHESKSEESRRLAECVQSELIYATSSINRGVKHAPFVVLIGAKVPAILIEIGFLSNEIEAKKLITIEYQQKLATAIASGVEDYVTNVSRITKEN
;
A
#
# COMPACT_ATOMS: atom_id res chain seq x y z
N ILE A 1 56.43 22.20 12.86
CA ILE A 1 56.70 22.53 14.27
C ILE A 1 55.62 23.50 14.72
N GLN A 2 54.56 23.06 15.27
CA GLN A 2 53.83 23.59 16.43
C GLN A 2 52.58 22.73 16.64
N ASN A 3 52.61 22.00 17.76
CA ASN A 3 51.49 21.29 18.32
C ASN A 3 50.39 22.27 18.74
N THR A 4 49.15 22.08 18.31
CA THR A 4 48.00 22.69 18.94
C THR A 4 47.07 21.58 19.43
N ARG A 5 47.13 21.34 20.72
CA ARG A 5 46.35 20.40 21.51
C ARG A 5 44.96 21.02 21.72
N LEU A 6 43.92 20.46 21.14
CA LEU A 6 42.53 20.84 21.42
C LEU A 6 42.04 20.09 22.67
N GLU A 7 41.82 20.84 23.74
CA GLU A 7 41.20 20.38 24.98
C GLU A 7 39.69 20.14 24.78
N LEU A 8 39.25 18.90 24.97
CA LEU A 8 37.85 18.53 25.08
C LEU A 8 37.34 18.92 26.48
N LYS A 9 36.54 19.98 26.56
CA LYS A 9 35.74 20.28 27.74
C LYS A 9 34.63 19.23 27.92
N ARG A 10 34.74 18.45 28.99
CA ARG A 10 33.70 17.55 29.46
C ARG A 10 32.48 18.37 29.94
N LEU A 11 31.34 18.21 29.31
CA LEU A 11 30.06 18.69 29.82
C LEU A 11 29.55 17.74 30.91
N ALA A 12 29.19 18.29 32.05
CA ALA A 12 28.64 17.58 33.21
C ALA A 12 27.21 17.05 32.91
N PRO A 13 26.78 15.92 33.53
CA PRO A 13 25.46 15.36 33.34
C PRO A 13 24.37 16.22 33.98
N PRO A 14 23.12 16.18 33.45
CA PRO A 14 22.01 16.96 34.02
C PRO A 14 21.59 16.45 35.40
N GLN A 15 21.39 17.39 36.31
CA GLN A 15 20.94 17.12 37.66
C GLN A 15 19.49 16.65 37.71
N THR A 16 19.27 15.57 38.45
CA THR A 16 17.94 15.04 38.78
C THR A 16 17.25 15.98 39.74
N VAL A 17 16.12 16.56 39.32
CA VAL A 17 15.25 17.35 40.20
C VAL A 17 14.36 16.38 40.97
N MET A 18 14.62 16.30 42.31
CA MET A 18 13.72 15.61 43.23
C MET A 18 12.48 16.47 43.49
N LEU A 19 11.29 15.94 43.14
CA LEU A 19 10.01 16.52 43.55
C LEU A 19 9.72 16.13 44.99
N ALA A 20 9.63 17.17 45.85
CA ALA A 20 9.24 17.07 47.24
C ALA A 20 7.76 16.66 47.39
N LYS A 21 7.52 15.67 48.25
CA LYS A 21 6.21 15.28 48.78
C LYS A 21 5.61 16.39 49.61
N ASN A 22 4.46 16.93 49.25
CA ASN A 22 3.63 17.70 50.15
C ASN A 22 2.39 16.89 50.56
N LYS A 23 2.21 16.87 51.88
CA LYS A 23 1.13 16.23 52.63
C LYS A 23 -0.18 17.02 52.49
N GLY A 24 -1.25 16.30 52.38
CA GLY A 24 -2.59 16.38 52.89
C GLY A 24 -3.29 17.74 53.06
N LEU A 25 -4.43 17.86 52.39
CA LEU A 25 -5.59 18.55 52.94
C LEU A 25 -6.86 17.81 52.49
N VAL A 26 -7.58 17.34 53.49
CA VAL A 26 -8.94 16.77 53.38
C VAL A 26 -9.90 17.96 53.39
N VAL A 27 -10.70 18.10 52.36
CA VAL A 27 -11.90 18.96 52.42
C VAL A 27 -13.05 18.20 51.74
N ASN A 28 -14.05 17.95 52.56
CA ASN A 28 -15.34 17.43 52.15
C ASN A 28 -16.28 18.63 51.95
N PRO A 29 -17.04 18.74 50.88
CA PRO A 29 -18.34 19.37 51.02
C PRO A 29 -19.48 18.54 50.39
N SER A 30 -20.45 18.36 51.24
CA SER A 30 -21.84 18.03 51.10
C SER A 30 -22.53 18.60 49.85
N LEU A 31 -23.34 17.72 49.23
CA LEU A 31 -24.35 18.00 48.22
C LEU A 31 -25.50 18.86 48.77
N PRO A 32 -26.24 19.56 47.92
CA PRO A 32 -27.69 19.58 48.06
C PRO A 32 -28.41 19.00 46.84
N ASN A 33 -29.35 18.12 47.13
CA ASN A 33 -30.43 17.65 46.26
C ASN A 33 -31.28 18.82 45.76
N LEU A 34 -31.57 18.83 44.48
CA LEU A 34 -32.71 19.57 43.94
C LEU A 34 -33.54 18.63 43.08
N SER A 35 -34.64 18.20 43.70
CA SER A 35 -35.84 17.60 43.09
C SER A 35 -36.52 18.65 42.23
N LEU A 36 -36.83 18.35 40.98
CA LEU A 36 -37.85 19.06 40.24
C LEU A 36 -38.69 18.08 39.42
N THR A 37 -39.93 18.14 39.73
CA THR A 37 -41.15 17.48 39.30
C THR A 37 -41.43 17.67 37.81
N HIS A 38 -41.91 16.61 37.16
CA HIS A 38 -42.55 16.65 35.83
C HIS A 38 -43.94 17.36 35.90
N PRO A 39 -44.37 17.91 34.75
CA PRO A 39 -45.73 17.69 34.34
C PRO A 39 -45.81 17.00 32.99
N ALA A 40 -46.71 16.03 32.94
CA ALA A 40 -47.17 15.38 31.74
C ALA A 40 -48.01 16.31 30.85
N THR A 41 -47.78 16.30 29.55
CA THR A 41 -48.82 16.69 28.59
C THR A 41 -48.58 15.95 27.29
N SER A 42 -49.60 15.20 26.89
CA SER A 42 -49.80 14.47 25.68
C SER A 42 -49.89 15.37 24.46
N THR A 43 -49.28 15.03 23.32
CA THR A 43 -49.87 15.24 22.00
C THR A 43 -49.22 14.41 20.91
N LEU A 44 -50.03 13.61 20.26
CA LEU A 44 -49.95 13.01 18.93
C LEU A 44 -48.70 13.29 18.09
N THR A 45 -48.02 12.21 17.75
CA THR A 45 -47.06 12.16 16.65
C THR A 45 -47.59 11.29 15.54
N THR A 46 -47.84 11.91 14.40
CA THR A 46 -48.08 11.21 13.13
C THR A 46 -46.78 10.69 12.58
N GLU A 47 -46.68 9.38 12.42
CA GLU A 47 -45.57 8.73 11.69
C GLU A 47 -45.63 9.07 10.20
N PRO A 48 -44.53 9.34 9.50
CA PRO A 48 -44.51 9.40 8.06
C PRO A 48 -44.55 7.99 7.46
N LYS A 49 -45.57 7.70 6.67
CA LYS A 49 -45.74 6.50 5.88
C LYS A 49 -44.61 6.33 4.89
N VAL A 50 -43.87 5.22 5.02
CA VAL A 50 -42.93 4.71 4.01
C VAL A 50 -43.77 4.17 2.82
N PRO A 51 -43.50 4.57 1.57
CA PRO A 51 -44.17 4.01 0.42
C PRO A 51 -43.71 2.57 0.16
N LYS A 52 -44.69 1.67 -0.06
CA LYS A 52 -44.42 0.27 -0.47
C LYS A 52 -43.81 0.23 -1.86
N PRO A 53 -42.84 -0.67 -2.12
CA PRO A 53 -42.30 -0.86 -3.47
C PRO A 53 -43.37 -1.46 -4.41
N LYS A 54 -43.41 -0.94 -5.64
CA LYS A 54 -44.20 -1.47 -6.75
C LYS A 54 -43.68 -2.86 -7.14
N PRO A 55 -44.56 -3.77 -7.61
CA PRO A 55 -44.14 -5.09 -8.06
C PRO A 55 -43.26 -5.01 -9.31
N GLU A 56 -42.21 -5.77 -9.28
CA GLU A 56 -41.22 -5.99 -10.34
C GLU A 56 -41.91 -6.65 -11.56
N GLN A 57 -41.79 -6.03 -12.70
CA GLN A 57 -42.25 -6.63 -13.96
C GLN A 57 -41.22 -7.67 -14.42
N THR A 58 -41.67 -8.91 -14.44
CA THR A 58 -40.93 -10.06 -14.98
C THR A 58 -40.69 -9.84 -16.48
N ILE A 59 -39.46 -9.64 -16.88
CA ILE A 59 -39.05 -9.61 -18.28
C ILE A 59 -38.70 -11.04 -18.68
N ALA A 60 -39.41 -11.57 -19.65
CA ALA A 60 -39.17 -12.91 -20.24
C ALA A 60 -37.81 -12.98 -20.95
N PRO A 61 -37.16 -14.17 -20.99
CA PRO A 61 -35.86 -14.34 -21.63
C PRO A 61 -36.00 -14.25 -23.17
N ILE A 62 -35.23 -13.39 -23.80
CA ILE A 62 -35.07 -13.37 -25.26
C ILE A 62 -34.00 -14.40 -25.62
N GLU A 63 -34.48 -15.56 -26.11
CA GLU A 63 -33.61 -16.50 -26.81
C GLU A 63 -33.19 -15.89 -28.15
N LYS A 64 -31.92 -15.54 -28.29
CA LYS A 64 -31.26 -15.31 -29.58
C LYS A 64 -30.53 -16.56 -30.01
N ASN A 65 -31.11 -17.34 -30.91
CA ASN A 65 -30.50 -18.33 -31.72
C ASN A 65 -29.41 -17.68 -32.60
N LEU A 66 -28.15 -17.78 -32.20
CA LEU A 66 -27.00 -17.56 -33.12
C LEU A 66 -26.53 -18.94 -33.63
N LYS A 67 -26.86 -19.24 -34.88
CA LYS A 67 -26.23 -20.34 -35.64
C LYS A 67 -24.79 -19.95 -35.91
N LEU A 68 -23.85 -20.71 -35.36
CA LEU A 68 -22.45 -20.67 -35.72
C LEU A 68 -22.23 -21.55 -36.95
N ASP A 69 -21.77 -20.94 -38.05
CA ASP A 69 -21.29 -21.66 -39.20
C ASP A 69 -19.96 -22.38 -38.91
N PRO A 70 -19.69 -23.57 -39.48
CA PRO A 70 -18.52 -24.36 -39.17
C PRO A 70 -17.26 -23.74 -39.78
N VAL A 71 -16.22 -23.59 -38.93
CA VAL A 71 -14.88 -23.17 -39.34
C VAL A 71 -14.26 -24.23 -40.26
N VAL A 72 -13.94 -23.84 -41.49
CA VAL A 72 -13.23 -24.64 -42.47
C VAL A 72 -11.74 -24.66 -42.13
N THR A 73 -11.22 -25.80 -41.73
CA THR A 73 -9.77 -26.01 -41.58
C THR A 73 -9.14 -26.33 -42.93
N PRO A 74 -8.05 -25.66 -43.33
CA PRO A 74 -7.33 -26.05 -44.54
C PRO A 74 -6.52 -27.33 -44.31
N LYS A 75 -6.73 -28.33 -45.17
CA LYS A 75 -5.93 -29.56 -45.29
C LYS A 75 -4.57 -29.23 -45.88
N VAL A 76 -3.50 -29.61 -45.18
CA VAL A 76 -2.13 -29.63 -45.68
C VAL A 76 -1.88 -31.01 -46.30
N PRO A 77 -1.35 -31.13 -47.54
CA PRO A 77 -1.00 -32.42 -48.13
C PRO A 77 0.31 -32.95 -47.55
N PRO A 78 0.49 -34.28 -47.48
CA PRO A 78 1.74 -34.90 -47.04
C PRO A 78 2.79 -34.85 -48.16
N LYS A 79 4.00 -34.39 -47.84
CA LYS A 79 5.20 -34.66 -48.67
C LYS A 79 6.06 -35.68 -47.95
N GLU A 80 6.14 -36.86 -48.55
CA GLU A 80 7.19 -37.84 -48.31
C GLU A 80 8.53 -37.30 -48.81
N GLY A 81 9.58 -37.52 -48.04
CA GLY A 81 10.94 -37.23 -48.43
C GLY A 81 11.91 -37.71 -47.35
N ASN A 82 12.31 -39.00 -47.43
CA ASN A 82 13.39 -39.55 -46.63
C ASN A 82 14.71 -38.82 -46.96
N ASN A 83 15.31 -38.18 -45.98
CA ASN A 83 16.74 -37.91 -45.98
C ASN A 83 17.28 -38.05 -44.56
N THR A 84 17.94 -39.18 -44.34
CA THR A 84 18.68 -39.49 -43.13
C THR A 84 19.98 -38.68 -43.12
N LEU A 85 19.99 -37.57 -42.38
CA LEU A 85 21.24 -36.90 -42.05
C LEU A 85 21.62 -37.26 -40.62
N LYS A 86 22.80 -37.86 -40.44
CA LYS A 86 23.46 -38.10 -39.17
C LYS A 86 23.68 -36.75 -38.49
N ILE A 87 23.05 -36.56 -37.36
CA ILE A 87 23.32 -35.40 -36.49
C ILE A 87 24.37 -35.86 -35.47
N GLU A 88 25.58 -35.34 -35.62
CA GLU A 88 26.58 -35.37 -34.56
C GLU A 88 26.07 -34.53 -33.38
N SER A 89 26.15 -35.09 -32.19
CA SER A 89 25.73 -34.43 -30.95
C SER A 89 26.64 -33.25 -30.65
N VAL A 90 26.16 -32.05 -30.97
CA VAL A 90 26.75 -30.80 -30.48
C VAL A 90 26.12 -30.55 -29.12
N ASN A 91 26.94 -30.57 -28.06
CA ASN A 91 26.58 -30.11 -26.72
C ASN A 91 26.26 -28.61 -26.80
N LEU A 92 24.97 -28.27 -26.92
CA LEU A 92 24.50 -26.94 -26.70
C LEU A 92 24.53 -26.66 -25.16
N VAL A 93 25.52 -25.89 -24.74
CA VAL A 93 25.44 -25.19 -23.48
C VAL A 93 24.28 -24.20 -23.62
N GLU A 94 23.15 -24.48 -22.96
CA GLU A 94 22.06 -23.54 -22.83
C GLU A 94 22.56 -22.35 -21.99
N THR A 95 23.14 -21.35 -22.61
CA THR A 95 23.21 -20.02 -22.06
C THR A 95 21.82 -19.43 -22.21
N SER A 96 21.08 -19.34 -21.10
CA SER A 96 19.88 -18.52 -21.03
C SER A 96 20.22 -17.13 -21.57
N PRO A 97 19.43 -16.55 -22.49
CA PRO A 97 19.68 -15.17 -22.90
C PRO A 97 19.54 -14.30 -21.65
N GLU A 98 20.63 -13.65 -21.26
CA GLU A 98 20.53 -12.51 -20.35
C GLU A 98 19.57 -11.52 -21.01
N VAL A 99 18.41 -11.34 -20.41
CA VAL A 99 17.48 -10.27 -20.78
C VAL A 99 18.21 -9.00 -20.42
N ILE A 100 18.84 -8.36 -21.38
CA ILE A 100 19.36 -7.01 -21.24
C ILE A 100 18.10 -6.14 -21.17
N GLU A 101 17.63 -5.88 -19.94
CA GLU A 101 16.56 -4.93 -19.73
C GLU A 101 17.08 -3.53 -20.08
N ASP A 102 16.42 -2.89 -21.04
CA ASP A 102 16.74 -1.48 -21.36
C ASP A 102 16.65 -0.62 -20.11
N PRO A 103 17.64 0.25 -19.82
CA PRO A 103 17.59 1.11 -18.65
C PRO A 103 16.39 2.04 -18.71
N SER A 104 15.68 2.18 -17.59
CA SER A 104 14.50 3.04 -17.52
C SER A 104 14.85 4.52 -17.77
N LEU A 105 13.85 5.33 -18.10
CA LEU A 105 14.01 6.78 -18.29
C LEU A 105 14.60 7.46 -17.04
N VAL A 106 14.24 7.01 -15.84
CA VAL A 106 14.77 7.51 -14.56
C VAL A 106 16.26 7.19 -14.45
N GLN A 107 16.66 5.98 -14.84
CA GLN A 107 18.04 5.53 -14.89
C GLN A 107 18.85 6.29 -15.93
N GLN A 108 18.29 6.49 -17.13
CA GLN A 108 18.95 7.22 -18.23
C GLN A 108 19.17 8.72 -17.90
N LEU A 109 18.29 9.33 -17.11
CA LEU A 109 18.36 10.74 -16.74
C LEU A 109 19.17 11.03 -15.48
N GLY A 110 19.67 10.01 -14.77
CA GLY A 110 20.46 10.19 -13.55
C GLY A 110 19.69 10.87 -12.40
N LEU A 111 18.38 10.69 -12.36
CA LEU A 111 17.53 11.37 -11.38
C LEU A 111 17.75 10.79 -9.99
N ASN A 112 18.25 11.62 -9.09
CA ASN A 112 18.37 11.26 -7.66
C ASN A 112 17.02 11.41 -6.97
N VAL A 113 16.53 10.33 -6.37
CA VAL A 113 15.37 10.40 -5.47
C VAL A 113 15.75 11.29 -4.27
N ARG A 114 14.96 12.33 -4.05
CA ARG A 114 15.12 13.25 -2.92
C ARG A 114 13.87 13.39 -2.08
N LYS A 115 12.71 13.41 -2.73
CA LYS A 115 11.43 13.65 -2.06
C LYS A 115 10.52 12.43 -2.12
N ILE A 116 10.08 11.98 -0.96
CA ILE A 116 9.22 10.81 -0.80
C ILE A 116 7.91 11.25 -0.17
N VAL A 117 6.79 10.82 -0.75
CA VAL A 117 5.48 10.98 -0.11
C VAL A 117 5.03 9.63 0.44
N ILE A 118 4.73 9.62 1.73
CA ILE A 118 4.12 8.49 2.43
C ILE A 118 2.63 8.77 2.58
N ASP A 119 1.80 7.81 2.23
CA ASP A 119 0.36 7.86 2.34
C ASP A 119 -0.13 6.81 3.36
N PRO A 120 -0.39 7.20 4.62
CA PRO A 120 -1.08 6.30 5.55
C PRO A 120 -2.52 6.11 5.09
N GLY A 121 -2.90 4.89 4.71
CA GLY A 121 -4.26 4.57 4.25
C GLY A 121 -5.35 4.99 5.22
N HIS A 122 -6.58 5.16 4.72
CA HIS A 122 -7.78 5.46 5.52
C HIS A 122 -7.70 6.77 6.33
N GLY A 123 -8.53 6.88 7.40
CA GLY A 123 -8.52 8.02 8.33
C GLY A 123 -9.92 8.54 8.66
N SER A 124 -10.08 9.09 9.87
CA SER A 124 -11.32 9.65 10.43
C SER A 124 -12.50 8.66 10.32
N LYS A 125 -13.50 8.96 9.48
CA LYS A 125 -14.71 8.13 9.26
C LYS A 125 -14.43 6.78 8.60
N ASP A 126 -13.30 6.64 7.92
CA ASP A 126 -12.86 5.43 7.28
C ASP A 126 -11.84 4.71 8.20
N PRO A 127 -12.24 3.64 8.89
CA PRO A 127 -11.36 2.92 9.80
C PRO A 127 -10.38 1.97 9.09
N GLY A 128 -10.63 1.62 7.79
CA GLY A 128 -10.01 0.48 7.14
C GLY A 128 -10.43 -0.85 7.79
N ALA A 129 -9.56 -1.82 7.75
CA ALA A 129 -9.75 -3.09 8.46
C ALA A 129 -9.88 -2.87 9.98
N VAL A 130 -10.80 -3.61 10.60
CA VAL A 130 -11.07 -3.53 12.04
C VAL A 130 -10.92 -4.91 12.66
N SER A 131 -10.14 -4.97 13.73
CA SER A 131 -9.97 -6.16 14.56
C SER A 131 -10.25 -5.84 16.03
N SER A 132 -10.30 -6.89 16.87
CA SER A 132 -10.36 -6.71 18.33
C SER A 132 -9.13 -6.04 18.94
N PHE A 133 -8.03 -5.95 18.18
CA PHE A 133 -6.75 -5.39 18.62
C PHE A 133 -6.55 -3.95 18.16
N GLY A 134 -7.18 -3.54 17.05
CA GLY A 134 -7.02 -2.18 16.54
C GLY A 134 -7.70 -1.96 15.20
N LYS A 135 -7.59 -0.71 14.73
CA LYS A 135 -8.07 -0.26 13.42
C LYS A 135 -6.88 0.01 12.52
N GLU A 136 -6.99 -0.34 11.25
CA GLU A 136 -5.96 -0.14 10.24
C GLU A 136 -5.46 1.30 10.21
N LYS A 137 -6.38 2.28 10.13
CA LYS A 137 -6.02 3.71 10.08
C LYS A 137 -5.04 4.15 11.18
N SER A 138 -5.10 3.52 12.34
CA SER A 138 -4.23 3.86 13.49
C SER A 138 -2.87 3.17 13.37
N VAL A 139 -2.86 1.91 12.97
CA VAL A 139 -1.64 1.11 12.78
C VAL A 139 -0.78 1.73 11.68
N VAL A 140 -1.38 1.98 10.50
CA VAL A 140 -0.64 2.53 9.36
C VAL A 140 -0.15 3.96 9.62
N LEU A 141 -0.92 4.79 10.35
CA LEU A 141 -0.47 6.13 10.74
C LEU A 141 0.73 6.08 11.68
N SER A 142 0.70 5.18 12.67
CA SER A 142 1.80 5.01 13.62
C SER A 142 3.07 4.55 12.91
N LEU A 143 2.98 3.52 12.09
CA LEU A 143 4.10 3.00 11.30
C LEU A 143 4.65 4.05 10.33
N SER A 144 3.77 4.76 9.62
CA SER A 144 4.19 5.79 8.65
C SER A 144 4.95 6.93 9.29
N LYS A 145 4.65 7.31 10.54
CA LYS A 145 5.43 8.30 11.28
C LYS A 145 6.84 7.80 11.59
N ILE A 146 6.97 6.54 11.99
CA ILE A 146 8.29 5.92 12.22
C ILE A 146 9.08 5.88 10.90
N LEU A 147 8.45 5.45 9.81
CA LEU A 147 9.06 5.40 8.48
C LEU A 147 9.52 6.79 8.01
N ARG A 148 8.67 7.81 8.19
CA ARG A 148 9.02 9.20 7.88
C ARG A 148 10.29 9.61 8.60
N ASP A 149 10.36 9.40 9.90
CA ASP A 149 11.50 9.85 10.72
C ASP A 149 12.79 9.10 10.33
N LEU A 150 12.69 7.80 9.99
CA LEU A 150 13.82 7.01 9.48
C LEU A 150 14.32 7.55 8.15
N LEU A 151 13.43 7.84 7.19
CA LEU A 151 13.81 8.36 5.87
C LEU A 151 14.36 9.80 5.97
N ILE A 152 13.81 10.65 6.83
CA ILE A 152 14.39 11.99 7.11
C ILE A 152 15.82 11.86 7.65
N ASN A 153 16.07 10.95 8.58
CA ASN A 153 17.41 10.71 9.13
C ASN A 153 18.41 10.19 8.08
N LYS A 154 17.90 9.60 6.99
CA LYS A 154 18.69 9.19 5.82
C LYS A 154 18.89 10.30 4.77
N GLY A 155 18.34 11.49 5.01
CA GLY A 155 18.53 12.68 4.18
C GLY A 155 17.46 12.94 3.13
N TYR A 156 16.33 12.21 3.15
CA TYR A 156 15.20 12.45 2.25
C TYR A 156 14.30 13.60 2.75
N ASP A 157 13.71 14.37 1.83
CA ASP A 157 12.58 15.25 2.11
C ASP A 157 11.30 14.40 2.12
N VAL A 158 10.73 14.17 3.30
CA VAL A 158 9.56 13.31 3.43
C VAL A 158 8.32 14.10 3.76
N ARG A 159 7.25 13.86 3.00
CA ARG A 159 5.92 14.42 3.24
C ARG A 159 4.94 13.28 3.49
N MET A 160 3.90 13.56 4.26
CA MET A 160 2.82 12.60 4.49
C MET A 160 1.50 13.19 4.01
N THR A 161 0.64 12.39 3.38
CA THR A 161 -0.71 12.81 2.99
C THR A 161 -1.54 13.20 4.22
N ARG A 162 -1.35 12.51 5.35
CA ARG A 162 -1.91 12.87 6.67
C ARG A 162 -0.93 12.54 7.80
N GLU A 163 -0.91 13.41 8.80
CA GLU A 163 -0.14 13.21 10.03
C GLU A 163 -1.04 13.01 11.26
N THR A 164 -2.33 13.15 11.08
CA THR A 164 -3.37 12.97 12.10
C THR A 164 -4.46 12.04 11.60
N ASP A 165 -5.44 11.73 12.46
CA ASP A 165 -6.61 10.93 12.08
C ASP A 165 -7.61 11.78 11.29
N ARG A 166 -7.30 12.09 10.01
CA ARG A 166 -8.18 12.79 9.08
C ARG A 166 -8.47 11.93 7.85
N PHE A 167 -9.64 12.10 7.26
CA PHE A 167 -10.03 11.46 6.01
C PHE A 167 -9.44 12.23 4.81
N ILE A 168 -8.91 11.48 3.84
CA ILE A 168 -8.48 12.02 2.53
C ILE A 168 -9.11 11.15 1.46
N PRO A 169 -9.84 11.72 0.50
CA PRO A 169 -10.35 10.98 -0.66
C PRO A 169 -9.24 10.26 -1.42
N LEU A 170 -9.54 9.10 -2.01
CA LEU A 170 -8.54 8.26 -2.68
C LEU A 170 -7.80 9.01 -3.79
N GLN A 171 -8.53 9.75 -4.62
CA GLN A 171 -7.97 10.50 -5.75
C GLN A 171 -7.01 11.62 -5.31
N ASN A 172 -7.26 12.24 -4.16
CA ASN A 172 -6.44 13.36 -3.67
C ASN A 172 -5.09 12.90 -3.09
N ARG A 173 -4.90 11.59 -2.85
CA ARG A 173 -3.64 11.07 -2.31
C ARG A 173 -2.51 11.10 -3.34
N PRO A 174 -2.65 10.55 -4.56
CA PRO A 174 -1.63 10.71 -5.60
C PRO A 174 -1.53 12.15 -6.11
N GLU A 175 -2.62 12.93 -6.13
CA GLU A 175 -2.58 14.35 -6.44
C GLU A 175 -1.67 15.11 -5.47
N PHE A 176 -1.78 14.83 -4.16
CA PHE A 176 -0.88 15.41 -3.17
C PHE A 176 0.59 15.09 -3.47
N ALA A 177 0.92 13.86 -3.85
CA ALA A 177 2.30 13.50 -4.20
C ALA A 177 2.79 14.28 -5.43
N ASN A 178 1.94 14.45 -6.44
CA ASN A 178 2.24 15.24 -7.63
C ASN A 178 2.46 16.72 -7.29
N ASP A 179 1.61 17.31 -6.46
CA ASP A 179 1.70 18.72 -6.01
C ASP A 179 2.96 18.98 -5.18
N GLN A 180 3.40 17.99 -4.41
CA GLN A 180 4.67 18.05 -3.69
C GLN A 180 5.87 17.84 -4.59
N THR A 181 5.70 17.55 -5.89
CA THR A 181 6.81 17.15 -6.79
C THR A 181 7.62 16.00 -6.19
N ALA A 182 6.92 14.97 -5.72
CA ALA A 182 7.55 13.78 -5.15
C ALA A 182 8.32 13.01 -6.22
N ASP A 183 9.34 12.27 -5.78
CA ASP A 183 10.08 11.30 -6.61
C ASP A 183 9.55 9.88 -6.40
N LEU A 184 9.01 9.57 -5.22
CA LEU A 184 8.37 8.29 -4.89
C LEU A 184 7.06 8.50 -4.10
N PHE A 185 6.11 7.59 -4.29
CA PHE A 185 4.85 7.52 -3.54
C PHE A 185 4.66 6.15 -2.90
N LEU A 186 4.53 6.11 -1.56
CA LEU A 186 4.41 4.89 -0.76
C LEU A 186 3.09 4.91 0.00
N SER A 187 2.10 4.14 -0.43
CA SER A 187 0.83 3.95 0.31
C SER A 187 0.94 2.75 1.25
N ILE A 188 0.59 2.94 2.52
CA ILE A 188 0.75 1.95 3.58
C ILE A 188 -0.61 1.48 4.06
N HIS A 189 -0.84 0.18 4.00
CA HIS A 189 -2.08 -0.50 4.35
C HIS A 189 -1.85 -1.74 5.22
N ALA A 190 -2.90 -2.25 5.84
CA ALA A 190 -2.90 -3.51 6.59
C ALA A 190 -4.14 -4.33 6.23
N ASN A 191 -3.93 -5.36 5.46
CA ASN A 191 -4.90 -6.18 4.77
C ASN A 191 -5.96 -6.81 5.70
N ALA A 192 -7.07 -7.20 5.10
CA ALA A 192 -8.08 -8.05 5.74
C ALA A 192 -8.59 -9.11 4.76
N ASN A 193 -8.97 -10.27 5.29
CA ASN A 193 -9.57 -11.33 4.50
C ASN A 193 -10.69 -12.00 5.30
N LYS A 194 -11.72 -12.53 4.59
CA LYS A 194 -12.80 -13.32 5.22
C LYS A 194 -12.26 -14.59 5.87
N ASN A 195 -11.18 -15.15 5.35
CA ASN A 195 -10.46 -16.26 5.99
C ASN A 195 -9.50 -15.69 7.05
N PRO A 196 -9.74 -15.93 8.34
CA PRO A 196 -8.90 -15.42 9.42
C PRO A 196 -7.50 -16.06 9.48
N LYS A 197 -7.27 -17.12 8.69
CA LYS A 197 -5.95 -17.75 8.55
C LYS A 197 -5.08 -17.08 7.48
N ALA A 198 -5.65 -16.19 6.66
CA ALA A 198 -4.86 -15.42 5.70
C ALA A 198 -3.83 -14.58 6.44
N SER A 199 -2.58 -14.60 5.99
CA SER A 199 -1.45 -13.93 6.63
C SER A 199 -0.34 -13.68 5.62
N GLY A 200 0.61 -12.82 5.98
CA GLY A 200 1.78 -12.49 5.17
C GLY A 200 1.76 -11.06 4.64
N ILE A 201 2.83 -10.71 3.95
CA ILE A 201 3.07 -9.37 3.40
C ILE A 201 3.02 -9.45 1.88
N GLU A 202 2.41 -8.45 1.26
CA GLU A 202 2.35 -8.30 -0.19
C GLU A 202 2.50 -6.82 -0.58
N THR A 203 3.16 -6.56 -1.71
CA THR A 203 3.35 -5.21 -2.21
C THR A 203 2.76 -5.10 -3.61
N TYR A 204 2.07 -4.01 -3.89
CA TYR A 204 1.33 -3.79 -5.13
C TYR A 204 1.86 -2.60 -5.91
N TYR A 205 1.84 -2.71 -7.23
CA TYR A 205 1.96 -1.59 -8.15
C TYR A 205 0.76 -1.52 -9.09
N LEU A 206 0.60 -0.42 -9.81
CA LEU A 206 -0.56 -0.19 -10.66
C LEU A 206 -0.46 -0.99 -11.97
N ALA A 207 -1.37 -1.94 -12.17
CA ALA A 207 -1.66 -2.61 -13.44
C ALA A 207 -3.02 -3.31 -13.38
N LEU A 208 -3.39 -4.06 -14.42
CA LEU A 208 -4.55 -4.97 -14.34
C LEU A 208 -4.29 -6.02 -13.26
N ALA A 209 -5.35 -6.51 -12.61
CA ALA A 209 -5.16 -7.44 -11.48
C ALA A 209 -4.43 -8.72 -11.89
N SER A 210 -3.39 -9.08 -11.13
CA SER A 210 -2.56 -10.27 -11.39
C SER A 210 -3.30 -11.58 -11.10
N ASP A 211 -4.19 -11.57 -10.13
CA ASP A 211 -4.97 -12.72 -9.70
C ASP A 211 -6.26 -12.28 -8.96
N THR A 212 -7.12 -13.24 -8.65
CA THR A 212 -8.39 -12.98 -7.92
C THR A 212 -8.15 -12.34 -6.56
N SER A 213 -7.11 -12.74 -5.82
CA SER A 213 -6.78 -12.18 -4.51
C SER A 213 -6.38 -10.71 -4.62
N ALA A 214 -5.61 -10.35 -5.65
CA ALA A 214 -5.23 -8.97 -5.95
C ALA A 214 -6.46 -8.11 -6.30
N SER A 215 -7.37 -8.64 -7.13
CA SER A 215 -8.63 -7.99 -7.46
C SER A 215 -9.52 -7.76 -6.24
N GLU A 216 -9.62 -8.75 -5.34
CA GLU A 216 -10.39 -8.63 -4.09
C GLU A 216 -9.78 -7.57 -3.16
N THR A 217 -8.46 -7.50 -3.05
CA THR A 217 -7.76 -6.49 -2.24
C THR A 217 -8.01 -5.10 -2.83
N ALA A 218 -7.80 -4.91 -4.13
CA ALA A 218 -8.08 -3.63 -4.77
C ALA A 218 -9.55 -3.21 -4.62
N SER A 219 -10.48 -4.15 -4.72
CA SER A 219 -11.92 -3.86 -4.54
C SER A 219 -12.24 -3.36 -3.14
N ARG A 220 -11.55 -3.84 -2.10
CA ARG A 220 -11.75 -3.33 -0.73
C ARG A 220 -11.14 -1.94 -0.56
N GLU A 221 -9.94 -1.74 -1.04
CA GLU A 221 -9.23 -0.47 -0.90
C GLU A 221 -9.84 0.64 -1.76
N ASN A 222 -10.52 0.28 -2.85
CA ASN A 222 -11.23 1.21 -3.71
C ASN A 222 -12.63 1.59 -3.19
N ILE A 223 -13.07 1.10 -2.02
CA ILE A 223 -14.39 1.46 -1.46
C ILE A 223 -14.45 2.99 -1.27
N GLY A 224 -15.51 3.59 -1.84
CA GLY A 224 -15.69 5.05 -1.83
C GLY A 224 -15.10 5.77 -3.03
N ALA A 225 -14.47 5.07 -3.97
CA ALA A 225 -14.13 5.62 -5.27
C ALA A 225 -15.39 5.78 -6.16
N SER A 226 -15.34 6.73 -7.07
CA SER A 226 -16.45 7.01 -8.01
C SER A 226 -16.42 6.13 -9.26
N TYR A 227 -15.54 5.13 -9.32
CA TYR A 227 -15.31 4.27 -10.49
C TYR A 227 -15.80 2.84 -10.24
N SER A 228 -16.42 2.24 -11.25
CA SER A 228 -16.64 0.78 -11.31
C SER A 228 -15.32 0.06 -11.65
N ILE A 229 -15.26 -1.25 -11.36
CA ILE A 229 -14.08 -2.08 -11.69
C ILE A 229 -13.78 -2.03 -13.20
N GLN A 230 -14.83 -2.08 -14.05
CA GLN A 230 -14.69 -2.03 -15.50
C GLN A 230 -14.12 -0.69 -15.99
N GLU A 231 -14.55 0.42 -15.38
CA GLU A 231 -13.99 1.75 -15.68
C GLU A 231 -12.53 1.87 -15.25
N LEU A 232 -12.16 1.28 -14.11
CA LEU A 232 -10.78 1.23 -13.64
C LEU A 232 -9.90 0.39 -14.57
N ASP A 233 -10.36 -0.78 -15.02
CA ASP A 233 -9.62 -1.63 -15.96
C ASP A 233 -9.37 -0.90 -17.29
N LEU A 234 -10.38 -0.18 -17.81
CA LEU A 234 -10.23 0.63 -19.03
C LEU A 234 -9.26 1.80 -18.83
N LEU A 235 -9.31 2.45 -17.68
CA LEU A 235 -8.43 3.57 -17.35
C LEU A 235 -6.98 3.08 -17.23
N VAL A 236 -6.76 2.01 -16.48
CA VAL A 236 -5.44 1.39 -16.29
C VAL A 236 -4.87 0.90 -17.61
N SER A 237 -5.66 0.25 -18.48
CA SER A 237 -5.21 -0.19 -19.81
C SER A 237 -4.70 0.97 -20.69
N LYS A 238 -5.24 2.17 -20.51
CA LYS A 238 -4.76 3.37 -21.23
C LYS A 238 -3.45 3.93 -20.64
N ILE A 239 -3.25 3.78 -19.34
CA ILE A 239 -2.09 4.31 -18.60
C ILE A 239 -0.87 3.38 -18.73
N LEU A 240 -1.07 2.07 -18.89
CA LEU A 240 -0.01 1.05 -18.91
C LEU A 240 1.04 1.20 -20.05
N HIS A 241 0.84 2.11 -20.99
CA HIS A 241 1.83 2.42 -22.02
C HIS A 241 2.95 3.36 -21.53
N GLU A 242 2.95 3.74 -20.24
CA GLU A 242 3.94 4.63 -19.65
C GLU A 242 5.00 3.86 -18.85
N SER A 243 6.28 4.23 -18.97
CA SER A 243 7.46 3.61 -18.34
C SER A 243 7.45 3.52 -16.81
N LYS A 244 6.50 4.17 -16.14
CA LYS A 244 6.40 4.25 -14.67
C LYS A 244 5.98 2.95 -13.99
N SER A 245 5.29 2.06 -14.72
CA SER A 245 4.86 0.76 -14.18
C SER A 245 6.05 -0.12 -13.84
N GLU A 246 7.10 -0.08 -14.68
CA GLU A 246 8.32 -0.85 -14.47
C GLU A 246 9.11 -0.38 -13.26
N GLU A 247 9.27 0.95 -13.10
CA GLU A 247 9.94 1.50 -11.92
C GLU A 247 9.16 1.24 -10.63
N SER A 248 7.83 1.30 -10.69
CA SER A 248 6.98 0.92 -9.55
C SER A 248 7.15 -0.57 -9.19
N ARG A 249 7.27 -1.45 -10.20
CA ARG A 249 7.54 -2.89 -10.00
C ARG A 249 8.87 -3.10 -9.29
N ARG A 250 9.95 -2.45 -9.77
CA ARG A 250 11.29 -2.55 -9.17
C ARG A 250 11.32 -2.04 -7.72
N LEU A 251 10.68 -0.90 -7.46
CA LEU A 251 10.52 -0.38 -6.10
C LEU A 251 9.76 -1.38 -5.20
N ALA A 252 8.67 -1.96 -5.72
CA ALA A 252 7.89 -2.96 -4.99
C ALA A 252 8.73 -4.21 -4.66
N GLU A 253 9.56 -4.68 -5.57
CA GLU A 253 10.43 -5.85 -5.40
C GLU A 253 11.50 -5.60 -4.32
N CYS A 254 12.17 -4.45 -4.33
CA CYS A 254 13.13 -4.08 -3.31
C CYS A 254 12.45 -4.02 -1.93
N VAL A 255 11.32 -3.32 -1.81
CA VAL A 255 10.59 -3.19 -0.54
C VAL A 255 10.06 -4.53 -0.05
N GLN A 256 9.46 -5.35 -0.93
CA GLN A 256 8.96 -6.68 -0.58
C GLN A 256 10.08 -7.59 -0.06
N SER A 257 11.21 -7.60 -0.75
CA SER A 257 12.38 -8.41 -0.36
C SER A 257 12.86 -8.08 1.05
N GLU A 258 13.06 -6.80 1.34
CA GLU A 258 13.52 -6.34 2.66
C GLU A 258 12.49 -6.61 3.77
N LEU A 259 11.20 -6.42 3.48
CA LEU A 259 10.14 -6.76 4.42
C LEU A 259 10.14 -8.24 4.79
N ILE A 260 10.30 -9.14 3.82
CA ILE A 260 10.34 -10.59 4.08
C ILE A 260 11.62 -10.98 4.79
N TYR A 261 12.77 -10.45 4.37
CA TYR A 261 14.05 -10.70 5.02
C TYR A 261 14.01 -10.29 6.51
N ALA A 262 13.56 -9.08 6.79
CA ALA A 262 13.49 -8.59 8.15
C ALA A 262 12.48 -9.35 9.02
N THR A 263 11.25 -9.57 8.54
CA THR A 263 10.14 -10.05 9.37
C THR A 263 10.01 -11.57 9.42
N SER A 264 10.56 -12.29 8.44
CA SER A 264 10.29 -13.73 8.21
C SER A 264 8.80 -14.04 8.09
N SER A 265 8.01 -13.07 7.65
CA SER A 265 6.57 -13.24 7.37
C SER A 265 6.37 -14.08 6.11
N ILE A 266 5.16 -14.60 5.93
CA ILE A 266 4.80 -15.29 4.69
C ILE A 266 4.95 -14.30 3.53
N ASN A 267 5.78 -14.66 2.55
CA ASN A 267 5.95 -13.89 1.33
C ASN A 267 4.77 -14.16 0.39
N ARG A 268 3.91 -13.16 0.22
CA ARG A 268 2.80 -13.23 -0.75
C ARG A 268 3.18 -12.62 -2.11
N GLY A 269 4.39 -12.06 -2.19
CA GLY A 269 5.00 -11.55 -3.42
C GLY A 269 4.61 -10.13 -3.79
N VAL A 270 5.20 -9.69 -4.89
CA VAL A 270 4.82 -8.48 -5.58
C VAL A 270 3.67 -8.81 -6.55
N LYS A 271 2.63 -8.00 -6.50
CA LYS A 271 1.40 -8.15 -7.29
C LYS A 271 1.03 -6.83 -7.95
N HIS A 272 0.02 -6.88 -8.79
CA HIS A 272 -0.53 -5.67 -9.41
C HIS A 272 -2.05 -5.72 -9.47
N ALA A 273 -2.67 -4.55 -9.33
CA ALA A 273 -4.11 -4.38 -9.42
C ALA A 273 -4.46 -2.88 -9.62
N PRO A 274 -5.70 -2.57 -10.04
CA PRO A 274 -6.15 -1.21 -10.32
C PRO A 274 -6.52 -0.46 -9.03
N PHE A 275 -5.54 -0.15 -8.20
CA PHE A 275 -5.74 0.66 -6.98
C PHE A 275 -5.93 2.13 -7.34
N VAL A 276 -7.07 2.70 -6.96
CA VAL A 276 -7.38 4.13 -7.23
C VAL A 276 -6.34 5.05 -6.59
N VAL A 277 -5.80 4.68 -5.43
CA VAL A 277 -4.77 5.47 -4.74
C VAL A 277 -3.44 5.55 -5.51
N LEU A 278 -3.20 4.66 -6.46
CA LEU A 278 -2.02 4.68 -7.33
C LEU A 278 -2.30 5.33 -8.69
N ILE A 279 -3.59 5.45 -9.08
CA ILE A 279 -3.98 6.05 -10.36
C ILE A 279 -3.69 7.55 -10.33
N GLY A 280 -2.99 8.03 -11.36
CA GLY A 280 -2.64 9.44 -11.50
C GLY A 280 -1.34 9.85 -10.81
N ALA A 281 -0.67 8.97 -10.08
CA ALA A 281 0.68 9.22 -9.61
C ALA A 281 1.64 9.38 -10.82
N LYS A 282 2.40 10.49 -10.82
CA LYS A 282 3.36 10.82 -11.90
C LYS A 282 4.76 10.27 -11.62
N VAL A 283 4.93 9.50 -10.58
CA VAL A 283 6.18 8.95 -10.06
C VAL A 283 6.02 7.46 -9.76
N PRO A 284 7.10 6.69 -9.57
CA PRO A 284 7.01 5.33 -9.09
C PRO A 284 6.18 5.26 -7.80
N ALA A 285 5.14 4.43 -7.82
CA ALA A 285 4.11 4.38 -6.78
C ALA A 285 3.77 2.93 -6.43
N ILE A 286 3.76 2.63 -5.13
CA ILE A 286 3.43 1.29 -4.61
C ILE A 286 2.46 1.39 -3.43
N LEU A 287 1.70 0.29 -3.23
CA LEU A 287 0.88 0.06 -2.05
C LEU A 287 1.44 -1.16 -1.30
N ILE A 288 1.66 -1.01 -0.01
CA ILE A 288 2.29 -2.02 0.84
C ILE A 288 1.28 -2.52 1.86
N GLU A 289 0.93 -3.80 1.77
CA GLU A 289 0.11 -4.51 2.74
C GLU A 289 1.03 -5.18 3.78
N ILE A 290 1.15 -4.56 4.95
CA ILE A 290 2.14 -4.92 5.99
C ILE A 290 1.79 -6.17 6.80
N GLY A 291 0.67 -6.83 6.48
CA GLY A 291 0.12 -8.02 7.15
C GLY A 291 -1.39 -7.94 7.24
N PHE A 292 -2.04 -8.93 7.84
CA PHE A 292 -3.50 -9.05 7.90
C PHE A 292 -4.02 -8.72 9.30
N LEU A 293 -4.78 -7.62 9.45
CA LEU A 293 -5.48 -7.31 10.70
C LEU A 293 -6.62 -8.27 11.03
N SER A 294 -7.14 -8.99 10.03
CA SER A 294 -8.10 -10.08 10.23
C SER A 294 -7.48 -11.35 10.81
N ASN A 295 -6.15 -11.48 10.78
CA ASN A 295 -5.41 -12.58 11.40
C ASN A 295 -5.01 -12.21 12.83
N GLU A 296 -5.43 -12.98 13.81
CA GLU A 296 -5.19 -12.66 15.23
C GLU A 296 -3.70 -12.56 15.58
N ILE A 297 -2.87 -13.46 15.02
CA ILE A 297 -1.43 -13.49 15.31
C ILE A 297 -0.74 -12.25 14.72
N GLU A 298 -1.09 -11.88 13.48
CA GLU A 298 -0.53 -10.70 12.83
C GLU A 298 -1.06 -9.42 13.46
N ALA A 299 -2.37 -9.33 13.75
CA ALA A 299 -2.96 -8.18 14.40
C ALA A 299 -2.27 -7.84 15.73
N LYS A 300 -1.98 -8.85 16.56
CA LYS A 300 -1.24 -8.66 17.82
C LYS A 300 0.16 -8.09 17.59
N LYS A 301 0.85 -8.47 16.53
CA LYS A 301 2.18 -7.93 16.19
C LYS A 301 2.06 -6.51 15.64
N LEU A 302 1.14 -6.28 14.70
CA LEU A 302 0.97 -5.02 13.98
C LEU A 302 0.69 -3.81 14.90
N ILE A 303 0.07 -4.04 16.07
CA ILE A 303 -0.19 -2.97 17.05
C ILE A 303 1.01 -2.65 17.94
N THR A 304 2.09 -3.44 17.92
CA THR A 304 3.28 -3.21 18.75
C THR A 304 4.26 -2.26 18.05
N ILE A 305 4.85 -1.35 18.83
CA ILE A 305 5.83 -0.41 18.31
C ILE A 305 7.08 -1.11 17.80
N GLU A 306 7.52 -2.16 18.45
CA GLU A 306 8.70 -2.95 18.07
C GLU A 306 8.53 -3.56 16.67
N TYR A 307 7.35 -4.11 16.37
CA TYR A 307 7.10 -4.68 15.06
C TYR A 307 6.92 -3.60 13.99
N GLN A 308 6.27 -2.49 14.33
CA GLN A 308 6.15 -1.31 13.45
C GLN A 308 7.52 -0.71 13.13
N GLN A 309 8.44 -0.61 14.09
CA GLN A 309 9.82 -0.18 13.85
C GLN A 309 10.54 -1.14 12.91
N LYS A 310 10.36 -2.45 13.11
CA LYS A 310 10.95 -3.48 12.24
C LYS A 310 10.46 -3.36 10.80
N LEU A 311 9.14 -3.20 10.60
CA LEU A 311 8.52 -2.99 9.29
C LEU A 311 9.00 -1.68 8.65
N ALA A 312 8.99 -0.58 9.39
CA ALA A 312 9.43 0.72 8.89
C ALA A 312 10.90 0.72 8.49
N THR A 313 11.78 0.05 9.26
CA THR A 313 13.18 -0.10 8.91
C THR A 313 13.35 -0.90 7.62
N ALA A 314 12.61 -2.01 7.46
CA ALA A 314 12.65 -2.81 6.25
C ALA A 314 12.17 -2.04 5.01
N ILE A 315 11.07 -1.28 5.13
CA ILE A 315 10.59 -0.42 4.03
C ILE A 315 11.66 0.63 3.66
N ALA A 316 12.27 1.27 4.66
CA ALA A 316 13.31 2.26 4.42
C ALA A 316 14.55 1.63 3.73
N SER A 317 14.95 0.42 4.12
CA SER A 317 16.04 -0.32 3.45
C SER A 317 15.69 -0.65 2.00
N GLY A 318 14.48 -1.14 1.73
CA GLY A 318 14.05 -1.44 0.37
C GLY A 318 13.98 -0.20 -0.54
N VAL A 319 13.63 0.96 0.02
CA VAL A 319 13.71 2.25 -0.70
C VAL A 319 15.17 2.60 -1.02
N GLU A 320 16.11 2.42 -0.07
CA GLU A 320 17.53 2.68 -0.32
C GLU A 320 18.12 1.73 -1.37
N ASP A 321 17.75 0.47 -1.33
CA ASP A 321 18.17 -0.52 -2.33
C ASP A 321 17.70 -0.12 -3.71
N TYR A 322 16.42 0.28 -3.85
CA TYR A 322 15.91 0.80 -5.11
C TYR A 322 16.71 2.02 -5.59
N VAL A 323 16.89 3.03 -4.75
CA VAL A 323 17.63 4.26 -5.09
C VAL A 323 19.09 3.97 -5.45
N THR A 324 19.74 3.03 -4.74
CA THR A 324 21.12 2.64 -5.01
C THR A 324 21.24 1.92 -6.36
N ASN A 325 20.31 1.01 -6.67
CA ASN A 325 20.31 0.28 -7.93
C ASN A 325 20.07 1.22 -9.12
N VAL A 326 19.12 2.15 -9.01
CA VAL A 326 18.92 3.19 -10.02
C VAL A 326 20.20 4.01 -10.24
N SER A 327 20.88 4.41 -9.17
CA SER A 327 22.09 5.24 -9.24
C SER A 327 23.31 4.51 -9.81
N ARG A 328 23.42 3.17 -9.66
CA ARG A 328 24.52 2.36 -10.22
C ARG A 328 24.43 2.27 -11.75
N ILE A 329 23.26 1.96 -12.28
CA ILE A 329 23.05 1.82 -13.72
C ILE A 329 23.35 3.15 -14.44
N THR A 330 23.10 4.30 -13.80
CA THR A 330 23.39 5.63 -14.34
C THR A 330 24.88 5.94 -14.42
N LYS A 331 25.75 5.29 -13.64
CA LYS A 331 27.19 5.54 -13.64
C LYS A 331 27.98 4.64 -14.59
N GLU A 332 27.38 3.54 -15.03
CA GLU A 332 28.00 2.56 -15.94
C GLU A 332 27.70 2.85 -17.44
N ASN A 333 26.82 3.82 -17.72
CA ASN A 333 26.51 4.34 -19.06
C ASN A 333 27.05 5.76 -19.24
#